data_5ba6514c24ca86e3718c1c24b21ba4ea
#
_entry.id   5ba6514c24ca86e3718c1c24b21ba4ea
#
_cell.length_a   1.000
_cell.length_b   1.000
_cell.length_c   1.000
_cell.angle_alpha   90.00
_cell.angle_beta   90.00
_cell.angle_gamma   90.00
#
_symmetry.space_group_name_H-M   'P 1'
#
loop_
_entity.id
_entity.type
_entity.pdbx_description
1 polymer ?
#
loop_
_entity_poly.entity_id
_entity_poly.type
_entity_poly.pdbx_seq_one_letter_code
_entity_poly.pdbx_strand_id
1 'polypeptide(L)'
;MNHRLSLLKGARRRRIRNDERGSIFPYLCIACGALAMVALLLMLSLGDTTLHRRDASNAADAAALAAAGAWADSIESMYDDAVDSDNADGLWGGIGKGLGSYAGLEAKNAADTYASHNGATVTAYSVDATQKTVTVSVETNSTVEGTDEKMTATSTAEIVLKDGVCL
;
A
#
# COMPACT_ATOMS: atom_id res chain seq x y z
N MET A 1 61.90 34.16 -59.83
CA MET A 1 61.84 33.72 -58.44
C MET A 1 60.40 33.73 -57.93
N ASN A 2 59.43 33.17 -58.69
CA ASN A 2 57.97 33.26 -58.32
C ASN A 2 57.19 31.94 -58.54
N HIS A 3 57.87 30.79 -58.67
CA HIS A 3 57.17 29.51 -58.93
C HIS A 3 56.91 28.57 -57.74
N ARG A 4 57.30 28.97 -56.50
CA ARG A 4 57.16 28.09 -55.31
C ARG A 4 55.92 28.46 -54.41
N LEU A 5 55.24 29.55 -54.66
CA LEU A 5 54.13 30.00 -53.80
C LEU A 5 52.73 29.50 -54.24
N SER A 6 52.59 28.95 -55.44
CA SER A 6 51.27 28.48 -55.94
C SER A 6 50.90 27.05 -55.47
N LEU A 7 51.90 26.24 -55.09
CA LEU A 7 51.66 24.85 -54.67
C LEU A 7 51.14 24.70 -53.25
N LEU A 8 51.33 25.70 -52.37
CA LEU A 8 50.89 25.63 -50.97
C LEU A 8 49.41 26.03 -50.77
N LYS A 9 48.79 26.75 -51.71
CA LYS A 9 47.38 27.13 -51.66
C LYS A 9 46.40 26.00 -52.00
N GLY A 10 46.84 25.02 -52.79
CA GLY A 10 46.02 23.91 -53.22
C GLY A 10 45.81 22.81 -52.15
N ALA A 11 46.82 22.64 -51.30
CA ALA A 11 46.78 21.55 -50.28
C ALA A 11 45.88 21.85 -49.08
N ARG A 12 45.65 23.15 -48.75
CA ARG A 12 44.87 23.52 -47.60
C ARG A 12 43.34 23.43 -47.82
N ARG A 13 42.87 23.53 -49.08
CA ARG A 13 41.46 23.46 -49.42
C ARG A 13 40.90 22.03 -49.50
N ARG A 14 41.73 21.00 -49.65
CA ARG A 14 41.26 19.62 -49.74
C ARG A 14 41.04 18.95 -48.40
N ARG A 15 41.57 19.49 -47.29
CA ARG A 15 41.43 18.92 -45.94
C ARG A 15 40.12 19.24 -45.25
N ILE A 16 39.40 20.28 -45.68
CA ILE A 16 38.14 20.69 -45.02
C ILE A 16 36.92 19.93 -45.58
N ARG A 17 37.05 19.26 -46.71
CA ARG A 17 35.93 18.65 -47.44
C ARG A 17 35.68 17.17 -47.14
N ASN A 18 36.50 16.55 -46.30
CA ASN A 18 36.39 15.12 -45.97
C ASN A 18 35.90 14.85 -44.54
N ASP A 19 35.56 15.88 -43.75
CA ASP A 19 35.13 15.72 -42.37
C ASP A 19 33.62 15.87 -42.18
N GLU A 20 32.83 15.97 -43.25
CA GLU A 20 31.39 15.96 -43.22
C GLU A 20 30.79 14.53 -43.25
N ARG A 21 31.46 13.56 -42.71
CA ARG A 21 30.77 12.35 -42.24
C ARG A 21 30.05 12.79 -40.95
N GLY A 22 28.82 13.27 -41.12
CA GLY A 22 27.96 13.66 -40.01
C GLY A 22 28.03 12.59 -38.94
N SER A 23 28.61 12.94 -37.80
CA SER A 23 28.70 12.04 -36.68
C SER A 23 27.28 11.63 -36.27
N ILE A 24 26.93 10.38 -36.48
CA ILE A 24 25.65 9.78 -35.99
C ILE A 24 25.58 9.86 -34.45
N PHE A 25 26.74 10.07 -33.83
CA PHE A 25 26.90 10.10 -32.38
C PHE A 25 25.99 11.12 -31.64
N PRO A 26 25.84 12.39 -32.04
CA PRO A 26 24.96 13.32 -31.38
C PRO A 26 23.48 12.92 -31.48
N TYR A 27 23.06 12.34 -32.59
CA TYR A 27 21.67 11.84 -32.73
C TYR A 27 21.42 10.63 -31.84
N LEU A 28 22.41 9.75 -31.72
CA LEU A 28 22.33 8.59 -30.82
C LEU A 28 22.24 9.05 -29.35
N CYS A 29 23.02 10.05 -28.95
CA CYS A 29 23.00 10.60 -27.60
C CYS A 29 21.63 11.22 -27.28
N ILE A 30 21.05 11.97 -28.23
CA ILE A 30 19.71 12.59 -28.06
C ILE A 30 18.64 11.48 -27.95
N ALA A 31 18.70 10.46 -28.81
CA ALA A 31 17.75 9.35 -28.77
C ALA A 31 17.85 8.57 -27.46
N CYS A 32 19.06 8.25 -26.98
CA CYS A 32 19.28 7.59 -25.70
C CYS A 32 18.82 8.45 -24.53
N GLY A 33 19.05 9.76 -24.57
CA GLY A 33 18.59 10.71 -23.57
C GLY A 33 17.06 10.78 -23.49
N ALA A 34 16.39 10.81 -24.64
CA ALA A 34 14.94 10.80 -24.71
C ALA A 34 14.34 9.48 -24.16
N LEU A 35 14.91 8.34 -24.54
CA LEU A 35 14.51 7.03 -24.00
C LEU A 35 14.71 6.93 -22.49
N ALA A 36 15.83 7.43 -21.97
CA ALA A 36 16.10 7.45 -20.55
C ALA A 36 15.08 8.32 -19.79
N MET A 37 14.71 9.47 -20.35
CA MET A 37 13.70 10.35 -19.76
C MET A 37 12.32 9.69 -19.71
N VAL A 38 11.89 9.02 -20.80
CA VAL A 38 10.64 8.27 -20.84
C VAL A 38 10.65 7.12 -19.81
N ALA A 39 11.75 6.37 -19.73
CA ALA A 39 11.89 5.30 -18.75
C ALA A 39 11.81 5.82 -17.30
N LEU A 40 12.41 6.98 -17.01
CA LEU A 40 12.35 7.62 -15.70
C LEU A 40 10.92 8.02 -15.34
N LEU A 41 10.17 8.63 -16.26
CA LEU A 41 8.79 9.01 -16.04
C LEU A 41 7.90 7.79 -15.77
N LEU A 42 8.10 6.70 -16.50
CA LEU A 42 7.38 5.44 -16.26
C LEU A 42 7.70 4.84 -14.89
N MET A 43 8.97 4.89 -14.46
CA MET A 43 9.37 4.39 -13.13
C MET A 43 8.75 5.21 -11.99
N LEU A 44 8.62 6.53 -12.14
CA LEU A 44 7.96 7.38 -11.15
C LEU A 44 6.49 7.00 -11.00
N SER A 45 5.76 6.84 -12.10
CA SER A 45 4.33 6.47 -12.09
C SER A 45 4.09 5.08 -11.48
N LEU A 46 4.95 4.09 -11.77
CA LEU A 46 4.85 2.76 -11.19
C LEU A 46 5.19 2.75 -9.70
N GLY A 47 6.14 3.59 -9.28
CA GLY A 47 6.53 3.75 -7.89
C GLY A 47 5.40 4.25 -7.01
N ASP A 48 4.69 5.26 -7.45
CA ASP A 48 3.55 5.85 -6.74
C ASP A 48 2.41 4.85 -6.52
N THR A 49 2.00 4.14 -7.58
CA THR A 49 0.97 3.09 -7.48
C THR A 49 1.35 1.98 -6.49
N THR A 50 2.64 1.62 -6.43
CA THR A 50 3.11 0.58 -5.51
C THR A 50 3.06 1.05 -4.06
N LEU A 51 3.39 2.32 -3.80
CA LEU A 51 3.30 2.91 -2.45
C LEU A 51 1.85 2.94 -1.98
N HIS A 52 0.93 3.46 -2.77
CA HIS A 52 -0.50 3.51 -2.41
C HIS A 52 -1.11 2.12 -2.17
N ARG A 53 -0.68 1.10 -2.92
CA ARG A 53 -1.08 -0.28 -2.65
C ARG A 53 -0.57 -0.79 -1.30
N ARG A 54 0.66 -0.47 -0.95
CA ARG A 54 1.23 -0.85 0.35
C ARG A 54 0.53 -0.14 1.49
N ASP A 55 0.22 1.14 1.33
CA ASP A 55 -0.50 1.93 2.33
C ASP A 55 -1.91 1.36 2.54
N ALA A 56 -2.64 1.03 1.48
CA ALA A 56 -3.93 0.38 1.57
C ALA A 56 -3.85 -0.98 2.30
N SER A 57 -2.86 -1.82 1.95
CA SER A 57 -2.65 -3.12 2.59
C SER A 57 -2.32 -2.98 4.07
N ASN A 58 -1.40 -2.07 4.42
CA ASN A 58 -1.05 -1.81 5.81
C ASN A 58 -2.23 -1.29 6.62
N ALA A 59 -3.06 -0.42 6.03
CA ALA A 59 -4.27 0.09 6.67
C ALA A 59 -5.31 -1.02 6.90
N ALA A 60 -5.48 -1.93 5.92
CA ALA A 60 -6.38 -3.07 6.04
C ALA A 60 -5.90 -4.03 7.14
N ASP A 61 -4.61 -4.35 7.17
CA ASP A 61 -4.00 -5.23 8.17
C ASP A 61 -4.13 -4.65 9.58
N ALA A 62 -3.81 -3.35 9.74
CA ALA A 62 -3.93 -2.68 11.02
C ALA A 62 -5.40 -2.65 11.51
N ALA A 63 -6.35 -2.37 10.62
CA ALA A 63 -7.77 -2.34 10.94
C ALA A 63 -8.30 -3.74 11.31
N ALA A 64 -7.92 -4.78 10.57
CA ALA A 64 -8.34 -6.15 10.85
C ALA A 64 -7.78 -6.65 12.19
N LEU A 65 -6.48 -6.41 12.47
CA LEU A 65 -5.84 -6.77 13.73
C LEU A 65 -6.45 -6.02 14.92
N ALA A 66 -6.73 -4.72 14.78
CA ALA A 66 -7.35 -3.93 15.82
C ALA A 66 -8.78 -4.41 16.14
N ALA A 67 -9.54 -4.75 15.09
CA ALA A 67 -10.89 -5.31 15.25
C ALA A 67 -10.85 -6.68 15.93
N ALA A 68 -9.94 -7.55 15.54
CA ALA A 68 -9.76 -8.88 16.14
C ALA A 68 -9.34 -8.76 17.61
N GLY A 69 -8.43 -7.83 17.94
CA GLY A 69 -8.02 -7.54 19.31
C GLY A 69 -9.17 -7.06 20.16
N ALA A 70 -9.93 -6.05 19.70
CA ALA A 70 -11.09 -5.53 20.43
C ALA A 70 -12.20 -6.58 20.62
N TRP A 71 -12.36 -7.47 19.64
CA TRP A 71 -13.28 -8.61 19.78
C TRP A 71 -12.79 -9.59 20.87
N ALA A 72 -11.49 -9.95 20.84
CA ALA A 72 -10.87 -10.80 21.86
C ALA A 72 -11.03 -10.18 23.27
N ASP A 73 -10.70 -8.90 23.42
CA ASP A 73 -10.82 -8.16 24.68
C ASP A 73 -12.29 -8.14 25.19
N SER A 74 -13.27 -8.03 24.29
CA SER A 74 -14.69 -8.08 24.66
C SER A 74 -15.11 -9.47 25.20
N ILE A 75 -14.52 -10.55 24.67
CA ILE A 75 -14.75 -11.92 25.16
C ILE A 75 -14.06 -12.12 26.50
N GLU A 76 -12.80 -11.69 26.64
CA GLU A 76 -12.04 -11.78 27.90
C GLU A 76 -12.74 -11.00 29.01
N SER A 77 -13.18 -9.75 28.75
CA SER A 77 -13.93 -8.95 29.71
C SER A 77 -15.22 -9.64 30.20
N MET A 78 -15.96 -10.27 29.27
CA MET A 78 -17.15 -11.03 29.63
C MET A 78 -16.80 -12.24 30.51
N TYR A 79 -15.68 -12.91 30.22
CA TYR A 79 -15.22 -14.05 31.01
C TYR A 79 -14.81 -13.62 32.42
N ASP A 80 -14.04 -12.53 32.55
CA ASP A 80 -13.60 -11.97 33.82
C ASP A 80 -14.81 -11.53 34.67
N ASP A 81 -15.77 -10.83 34.07
CA ASP A 81 -17.00 -10.44 34.72
C ASP A 81 -17.82 -11.66 35.24
N ALA A 82 -17.79 -12.77 34.47
CA ALA A 82 -18.47 -14.00 34.86
C ALA A 82 -17.78 -14.74 36.00
N VAL A 83 -16.43 -14.67 36.06
CA VAL A 83 -15.63 -15.33 37.09
C VAL A 83 -15.63 -14.52 38.41
N ASP A 84 -15.50 -13.20 38.31
CA ASP A 84 -15.43 -12.31 39.49
C ASP A 84 -16.79 -12.03 40.12
N SER A 85 -17.89 -12.26 39.42
CA SER A 85 -19.21 -12.10 39.97
C SER A 85 -19.51 -13.28 40.91
N ASP A 86 -19.55 -13.04 42.23
CA ASP A 86 -20.20 -13.94 43.19
C ASP A 86 -21.68 -14.23 42.86
N ASN A 87 -22.14 -13.66 41.76
CA ASN A 87 -23.51 -13.69 41.31
C ASN A 87 -23.59 -14.39 39.95
N ALA A 88 -24.27 -15.50 39.89
CA ALA A 88 -24.51 -16.28 38.66
C ALA A 88 -25.13 -15.48 37.49
N ASP A 89 -25.65 -14.27 37.77
CA ASP A 89 -26.31 -13.41 36.77
C ASP A 89 -25.35 -12.95 35.65
N GLY A 90 -24.08 -12.68 35.94
CA GLY A 90 -23.06 -12.34 34.94
C GLY A 90 -22.79 -13.49 33.96
N LEU A 91 -22.68 -14.71 34.51
CA LEU A 91 -22.50 -15.94 33.71
C LEU A 91 -23.71 -16.23 32.81
N TRP A 92 -24.95 -16.11 33.42
CA TRP A 92 -26.18 -16.34 32.67
C TRP A 92 -26.42 -15.32 31.58
N GLY A 93 -25.96 -14.07 31.76
CA GLY A 93 -26.05 -13.00 30.77
C GLY A 93 -25.21 -13.27 29.49
N GLY A 94 -24.14 -14.06 29.62
CA GLY A 94 -23.27 -14.47 28.52
C GLY A 94 -23.67 -15.77 27.83
N ILE A 95 -24.33 -16.68 28.59
CA ILE A 95 -24.72 -17.99 28.07
C ILE A 95 -25.76 -17.84 26.96
N GLY A 96 -25.51 -18.48 25.81
CA GLY A 96 -26.42 -18.49 24.65
C GLY A 96 -26.20 -17.33 23.68
N LYS A 97 -25.32 -16.39 23.98
CA LYS A 97 -24.88 -15.40 22.97
C LYS A 97 -23.80 -16.04 22.10
N GLY A 98 -23.97 -15.97 20.77
CA GLY A 98 -22.96 -16.43 19.84
C GLY A 98 -21.71 -15.52 19.91
N LEU A 99 -20.54 -16.08 19.67
CA LEU A 99 -19.25 -15.35 19.63
C LEU A 99 -19.31 -14.07 18.79
N GLY A 100 -20.00 -14.10 17.65
CA GLY A 100 -20.17 -12.92 16.78
C GLY A 100 -20.89 -11.75 17.43
N SER A 101 -21.68 -11.98 18.52
CA SER A 101 -22.34 -10.89 19.22
C SER A 101 -21.38 -10.01 20.03
N TYR A 102 -20.21 -10.54 20.40
CA TYR A 102 -19.13 -9.82 21.09
C TYR A 102 -18.23 -9.02 20.14
N ALA A 103 -18.26 -9.32 18.84
CA ALA A 103 -17.57 -8.57 17.79
C ALA A 103 -18.32 -7.29 17.38
N GLY A 104 -19.13 -6.73 18.27
CA GLY A 104 -20.07 -5.67 17.98
C GLY A 104 -19.42 -4.32 17.64
N LEU A 105 -20.02 -3.26 18.16
CA LEU A 105 -19.66 -1.87 17.81
C LEU A 105 -18.19 -1.53 18.17
N GLU A 106 -17.65 -2.08 19.24
CA GLU A 106 -16.27 -1.79 19.69
C GLU A 106 -15.23 -2.30 18.70
N ALA A 107 -15.36 -3.52 18.22
CA ALA A 107 -14.45 -4.09 17.23
C ALA A 107 -14.52 -3.31 15.90
N LYS A 108 -15.72 -2.92 15.48
CA LYS A 108 -15.88 -2.06 14.29
C LYS A 108 -15.27 -0.68 14.49
N ASN A 109 -15.47 -0.04 15.65
CA ASN A 109 -14.88 1.26 15.97
C ASN A 109 -13.35 1.20 16.01
N ALA A 110 -12.78 0.10 16.53
CA ALA A 110 -11.35 -0.13 16.47
C ALA A 110 -10.84 -0.22 15.03
N ALA A 111 -11.54 -0.97 14.16
CA ALA A 111 -11.21 -1.01 12.73
C ALA A 111 -11.23 0.38 12.09
N ASP A 112 -12.30 1.15 12.30
CA ASP A 112 -12.47 2.50 11.75
C ASP A 112 -11.35 3.45 12.24
N THR A 113 -11.00 3.37 13.52
CA THR A 113 -9.94 4.18 14.13
C THR A 113 -8.58 3.89 13.52
N TYR A 114 -8.21 2.62 13.45
CA TYR A 114 -6.89 2.23 12.91
C TYR A 114 -6.78 2.41 11.40
N ALA A 115 -7.86 2.20 10.64
CA ALA A 115 -7.91 2.55 9.23
C ALA A 115 -7.66 4.05 9.03
N SER A 116 -8.35 4.91 9.82
CA SER A 116 -8.22 6.37 9.72
C SER A 116 -6.81 6.85 10.08
N HIS A 117 -6.17 6.28 11.10
CA HIS A 117 -4.79 6.58 11.47
C HIS A 117 -3.79 6.22 10.36
N ASN A 118 -4.13 5.25 9.52
CA ASN A 118 -3.33 4.84 8.36
C ASN A 118 -3.80 5.47 7.04
N GLY A 119 -4.57 6.56 7.11
CA GLY A 119 -4.99 7.32 5.94
C GLY A 119 -5.98 6.59 5.03
N ALA A 120 -6.82 5.72 5.60
CA ALA A 120 -7.83 4.96 4.87
C ALA A 120 -9.19 5.01 5.59
N THR A 121 -10.23 4.59 4.87
CA THR A 121 -11.61 4.50 5.38
C THR A 121 -12.11 3.07 5.21
N VAL A 122 -12.77 2.52 6.23
CA VAL A 122 -13.37 1.18 6.17
C VAL A 122 -14.58 1.23 5.22
N THR A 123 -14.56 0.37 4.20
CA THR A 123 -15.65 0.23 3.21
C THR A 123 -16.50 -1.00 3.44
N ALA A 124 -15.91 -2.04 4.03
CA ALA A 124 -16.66 -3.24 4.42
C ALA A 124 -16.05 -3.84 5.69
N TYR A 125 -16.94 -4.38 6.54
CA TYR A 125 -16.60 -5.05 7.79
C TYR A 125 -17.46 -6.31 7.93
N SER A 126 -16.85 -7.46 8.16
CA SER A 126 -17.56 -8.71 8.40
C SER A 126 -16.86 -9.58 9.43
N VAL A 127 -17.66 -10.33 10.17
CA VAL A 127 -17.22 -11.24 11.22
C VAL A 127 -17.71 -12.65 10.89
N ASP A 128 -16.80 -13.61 10.88
CA ASP A 128 -17.12 -15.04 10.84
C ASP A 128 -16.84 -15.65 12.21
N ALA A 129 -17.91 -15.86 12.98
CA ALA A 129 -17.81 -16.45 14.31
C ALA A 129 -17.40 -17.94 14.27
N THR A 130 -17.63 -18.65 13.17
CA THR A 130 -17.28 -20.06 13.00
C THR A 130 -15.77 -20.21 12.76
N GLN A 131 -15.23 -19.33 11.93
CA GLN A 131 -13.79 -19.30 11.64
C GLN A 131 -13.02 -18.44 12.64
N LYS A 132 -13.72 -17.74 13.53
CA LYS A 132 -13.15 -16.81 14.51
C LYS A 132 -12.33 -15.69 13.82
N THR A 133 -12.79 -15.19 12.70
CA THR A 133 -12.07 -14.20 11.89
C THR A 133 -12.86 -12.93 11.69
N VAL A 134 -12.14 -11.82 11.57
CA VAL A 134 -12.66 -10.51 11.16
C VAL A 134 -12.05 -10.17 9.81
N THR A 135 -12.87 -9.81 8.86
CA THR A 135 -12.43 -9.33 7.54
C THR A 135 -12.80 -7.86 7.39
N VAL A 136 -11.81 -7.04 7.07
CA VAL A 136 -11.95 -5.59 6.87
C VAL A 136 -11.48 -5.21 5.49
N SER A 137 -12.29 -4.47 4.76
CA SER A 137 -11.90 -3.83 3.50
C SER A 137 -11.79 -2.33 3.72
N VAL A 138 -10.73 -1.74 3.19
CA VAL A 138 -10.47 -0.29 3.29
C VAL A 138 -10.22 0.32 1.91
N GLU A 139 -10.43 1.63 1.82
CA GLU A 139 -10.10 2.48 0.68
C GLU A 139 -9.20 3.61 1.16
N THR A 140 -8.11 3.91 0.43
CA THR A 140 -7.22 5.03 0.77
C THR A 140 -7.92 6.37 0.63
N ASN A 141 -7.59 7.31 1.52
CA ASN A 141 -8.13 8.68 1.45
C ASN A 141 -7.42 9.51 0.35
N SER A 142 -6.18 9.14 0.01
CA SER A 142 -5.41 9.74 -1.08
C SER A 142 -5.66 9.00 -2.39
N THR A 143 -5.63 9.76 -3.50
CA THR A 143 -5.68 9.23 -4.86
C THR A 143 -4.28 9.04 -5.41
N VAL A 144 -4.12 8.12 -6.37
CA VAL A 144 -2.86 7.93 -7.10
C VAL A 144 -2.59 9.17 -7.97
N GLU A 145 -1.36 9.66 -7.95
CA GLU A 145 -0.97 10.86 -8.69
C GLU A 145 -1.24 10.69 -10.19
N GLY A 146 -1.99 11.64 -10.77
CA GLY A 146 -2.40 11.61 -12.18
C GLY A 146 -3.66 10.81 -12.48
N THR A 147 -4.32 10.25 -11.46
CA THR A 147 -5.62 9.59 -11.57
C THR A 147 -6.52 10.00 -10.39
N ASP A 148 -7.85 9.84 -10.55
CA ASP A 148 -8.78 10.01 -9.43
C ASP A 148 -9.03 8.68 -8.70
N GLU A 149 -8.21 7.65 -8.97
CA GLU A 149 -8.38 6.32 -8.40
C GLU A 149 -7.81 6.24 -6.99
N LYS A 150 -8.60 5.67 -6.09
CA LYS A 150 -8.19 5.29 -4.74
C LYS A 150 -7.89 3.79 -4.69
N MET A 151 -6.95 3.41 -3.83
CA MET A 151 -6.60 2.01 -3.68
C MET A 151 -7.46 1.36 -2.61
N THR A 152 -7.93 0.14 -2.92
CA THR A 152 -8.66 -0.70 -1.96
C THR A 152 -7.82 -1.90 -1.56
N ALA A 153 -7.95 -2.32 -0.32
CA ALA A 153 -7.35 -3.55 0.19
C ALA A 153 -8.29 -4.25 1.16
N THR A 154 -8.14 -5.55 1.28
CA THR A 154 -8.91 -6.37 2.23
C THR A 154 -7.93 -7.22 3.02
N SER A 155 -8.13 -7.27 4.33
CA SER A 155 -7.37 -8.13 5.22
C SER A 155 -8.30 -8.90 6.15
N THR A 156 -7.83 -10.07 6.61
CA THR A 156 -8.54 -10.92 7.55
C THR A 156 -7.62 -11.26 8.70
N ALA A 157 -8.08 -11.06 9.93
CA ALA A 157 -7.39 -11.42 11.15
C ALA A 157 -8.21 -12.43 11.96
N GLU A 158 -7.53 -13.40 12.55
CA GLU A 158 -8.11 -14.37 13.48
C GLU A 158 -7.99 -13.84 14.91
N ILE A 159 -9.02 -14.08 15.75
CA ILE A 159 -8.92 -13.78 17.18
C ILE A 159 -8.09 -14.82 17.90
N VAL A 160 -7.18 -14.35 18.74
CA VAL A 160 -6.39 -15.17 19.66
C VAL A 160 -6.71 -14.71 21.09
N LEU A 161 -7.25 -15.61 21.88
CA LEU A 161 -7.53 -15.35 23.30
C LEU A 161 -6.29 -15.64 24.13
N LYS A 162 -6.05 -14.81 25.13
CA LYS A 162 -4.94 -15.01 26.09
C LYS A 162 -5.29 -16.15 27.04
N ASP A 163 -4.24 -16.79 27.58
CA ASP A 163 -4.32 -17.74 28.70
C ASP A 163 -5.22 -18.97 28.50
N GLY A 164 -5.35 -19.47 27.28
CA GLY A 164 -5.92 -20.80 27.05
C GLY A 164 -7.44 -20.89 27.25
N VAL A 165 -8.15 -19.78 27.12
CA VAL A 165 -9.62 -19.82 27.03
C VAL A 165 -9.98 -20.66 25.80
N CYS A 166 -10.45 -21.90 26.03
CA CYS A 166 -10.95 -22.78 24.99
C CYS A 166 -12.38 -22.36 24.61
N LEU A 167 -12.56 -21.94 23.36
CA LEU A 167 -13.87 -21.66 22.76
C LEU A 167 -14.38 -22.88 22.00
#